data_39b9a48b87eb2982df050ef740723b6d
#
_entry.id   39b9a48b87eb2982df050ef740723b6d
#
_cell.length_a   1.000
_cell.length_b   1.000
_cell.length_c   1.000
_cell.angle_alpha   90.00
_cell.angle_beta   90.00
_cell.angle_gamma   90.00
#
_symmetry.space_group_name_H-M   'P 1'
#
loop_
_entity.id
_entity.type
_entity.pdbx_description
1 polymer ?
#
loop_
_entity_poly.entity_id
_entity_poly.type
_entity_poly.pdbx_seq_one_letter_code
_entity_poly.pdbx_strand_id
1 'polypeptide(L)'
;MLTLGLYERLSEHNDVYDPKHPREGKGFYDTARICLTTEIFLTSVNGIAETGEMVNIDGTGNRVAGSLYGHRKVYFVAGRNKIAPTLEDAAHRARNVAAPKNAARHQYKTPCAVH
;
A
#
# COMPACT_ATOMS: atom_id res chain seq x y z
N MET A 1 2.75 4.45 7.17
CA MET A 1 3.75 3.53 7.76
C MET A 1 5.12 4.17 7.96
N LEU A 2 5.47 5.19 7.17
CA LEU A 2 6.76 5.87 7.31
C LEU A 2 6.97 6.50 8.69
N THR A 3 5.90 7.03 9.28
CA THR A 3 5.96 7.69 10.60
C THR A 3 6.15 6.74 11.77
N LEU A 4 6.01 5.44 11.55
CA LEU A 4 6.14 4.43 12.62
C LEU A 4 7.56 3.88 12.76
N GLY A 5 8.46 4.19 11.83
CA GLY A 5 9.82 3.67 11.83
C GLY A 5 9.88 2.15 11.67
N LEU A 6 8.90 1.56 11.00
CA LEU A 6 8.79 0.11 10.88
C LEU A 6 9.92 -0.51 10.07
N TYR A 7 10.39 0.18 9.00
CA TYR A 7 11.47 -0.35 8.18
C TYR A 7 12.72 -0.61 9.03
N GLU A 8 13.13 0.38 9.80
CA GLU A 8 14.33 0.30 10.64
C GLU A 8 14.19 -0.78 11.70
N ARG A 9 13.06 -0.81 12.39
CA ARG A 9 12.82 -1.76 13.48
C ARG A 9 12.71 -3.20 13.00
N LEU A 10 12.01 -3.42 11.89
CA LEU A 10 11.87 -4.76 11.32
C LEU A 10 13.21 -5.26 10.74
N SER A 11 14.02 -4.37 10.18
CA SER A 11 15.30 -4.72 9.59
C SER A 11 16.32 -5.22 10.63
N GLU A 12 16.11 -4.95 11.91
CA GLU A 12 16.99 -5.44 12.98
C GLU A 12 16.98 -6.97 13.08
N HIS A 13 15.85 -7.61 12.80
CA HIS A 13 15.67 -9.06 12.99
C HIS A 13 15.11 -9.78 11.75
N ASN A 14 14.88 -9.07 10.66
CA ASN A 14 14.27 -9.62 9.46
C ASN A 14 14.98 -9.13 8.21
N ASP A 15 14.88 -9.90 7.14
CA ASP A 15 15.31 -9.47 5.81
C ASP A 15 14.15 -8.73 5.14
N VAL A 16 14.21 -7.39 5.17
CA VAL A 16 13.12 -6.53 4.74
C VAL A 16 13.36 -5.98 3.34
N TYR A 17 12.37 -6.13 2.46
CA TYR A 17 12.36 -5.56 1.12
C TYR A 17 11.30 -4.46 1.06
N ASP A 18 11.75 -3.23 0.81
CA ASP A 18 10.88 -2.06 0.69
C ASP A 18 11.25 -1.31 -0.58
N PRO A 19 10.31 -1.12 -1.54
CA PRO A 19 10.61 -0.38 -2.77
C PRO A 19 11.12 1.04 -2.55
N LYS A 20 10.79 1.65 -1.41
CA LYS A 20 11.29 2.98 -1.04
C LYS A 20 12.71 2.95 -0.49
N HIS A 21 13.23 1.78 -0.18
CA HIS A 21 14.60 1.55 0.29
C HIS A 21 15.25 0.49 -0.59
N PRO A 22 15.44 0.75 -1.90
CA PRO A 22 16.00 -0.25 -2.80
C PRO A 22 17.43 -0.59 -2.43
N ARG A 23 17.77 -1.86 -2.58
CA ARG A 23 19.13 -2.33 -2.34
C ARG A 23 20.03 -1.95 -3.51
N GLU A 24 21.35 -1.93 -3.26
CA GLU A 24 22.33 -1.58 -4.27
C GLU A 24 22.12 -2.43 -5.55
N GLY A 25 22.11 -1.75 -6.70
CA GLY A 25 21.89 -2.39 -7.98
C GLY A 25 20.45 -2.71 -8.32
N LYS A 26 19.50 -2.36 -7.43
CA LYS A 26 18.07 -2.61 -7.62
C LYS A 26 17.29 -1.31 -7.64
N GLY A 27 16.34 -1.18 -8.56
CA GLY A 27 15.43 -0.05 -8.61
C GLY A 27 14.11 -0.35 -7.87
N PHE A 28 13.18 0.61 -7.92
CA PHE A 28 11.86 0.47 -7.31
C PHE A 28 11.11 -0.77 -7.84
N TYR A 29 11.07 -0.93 -9.15
CA TYR A 29 10.31 -2.04 -9.76
C TYR A 29 10.92 -3.40 -9.46
N ASP A 30 12.25 -3.49 -9.44
CA ASP A 30 12.92 -4.73 -9.08
C ASP A 30 12.61 -5.14 -7.64
N THR A 31 12.66 -4.18 -6.73
CA THR A 31 12.33 -4.41 -5.31
C THR A 31 10.86 -4.76 -5.15
N ALA A 32 9.98 -4.09 -5.87
CA ALA A 32 8.54 -4.39 -5.82
C ALA A 32 8.24 -5.82 -6.27
N ARG A 33 8.94 -6.32 -7.29
CA ARG A 33 8.81 -7.73 -7.72
C ARG A 33 9.25 -8.70 -6.64
N ILE A 34 10.37 -8.41 -5.99
CA ILE A 34 10.85 -9.26 -4.88
C ILE A 34 9.84 -9.26 -3.73
N CYS A 35 9.21 -8.13 -3.45
CA CYS A 35 8.18 -8.05 -2.42
C CYS A 35 7.00 -8.98 -2.66
N LEU A 36 6.72 -9.36 -3.91
CA LEU A 36 5.66 -10.30 -4.24
C LEU A 36 6.01 -11.76 -3.90
N THR A 37 7.25 -12.04 -3.56
CA THR A 37 7.74 -13.40 -3.30
C THR A 37 8.11 -13.64 -1.83
N THR A 38 7.97 -12.64 -0.98
CA THR A 38 8.31 -12.76 0.44
C THR A 38 7.25 -13.56 1.21
N GLU A 39 7.63 -14.09 2.35
CA GLU A 39 6.72 -14.86 3.21
C GLU A 39 5.61 -14.01 3.80
N ILE A 40 5.98 -12.81 4.26
CA ILE A 40 5.05 -11.88 4.91
C ILE A 40 5.00 -10.58 4.11
N PHE A 41 3.79 -10.08 3.91
CA PHE A 41 3.55 -8.82 3.22
C PHE A 41 2.85 -7.83 4.15
N LEU A 42 3.44 -6.65 4.29
CA LEU A 42 2.88 -5.55 5.07
C LEU A 42 2.41 -4.46 4.11
N THR A 43 1.18 -4.06 4.23
CA THR A 43 0.62 -3.03 3.37
C THR A 43 -0.45 -2.21 4.10
N SER A 44 -0.96 -1.19 3.43
CA SER A 44 -2.06 -0.39 3.94
C SER A 44 -3.24 -0.48 2.99
N VAL A 45 -4.31 0.24 3.30
CA VAL A 45 -5.51 0.32 2.45
C VAL A 45 -5.85 1.77 2.16
N ASN A 46 -6.53 2.03 1.05
CA ASN A 46 -7.03 3.36 0.74
C ASN A 46 -8.33 3.68 1.48
N GLY A 47 -9.15 2.68 1.71
CA GLY A 47 -10.35 2.79 2.52
C GLY A 47 -10.78 1.44 3.06
N ILE A 48 -11.38 1.43 4.24
CA ILE A 48 -11.93 0.23 4.85
C ILE A 48 -13.30 0.53 5.43
N ALA A 49 -14.30 -0.29 5.07
CA ALA A 49 -15.63 -0.16 5.63
C ALA A 49 -15.70 -0.79 7.02
N GLU A 50 -16.58 -0.30 7.87
CA GLU A 50 -16.78 -0.87 9.21
C GLU A 50 -17.24 -2.34 9.13
N THR A 51 -17.86 -2.74 8.02
CA THR A 51 -18.26 -4.11 7.75
C THR A 51 -17.13 -5.02 7.30
N GLY A 52 -15.93 -4.46 7.08
CA GLY A 52 -14.71 -5.24 6.81
C GLY A 52 -14.17 -5.18 5.40
N GLU A 53 -14.93 -4.67 4.43
CA GLU A 53 -14.47 -4.59 3.04
C GLU A 53 -13.34 -3.55 2.93
N MET A 54 -12.30 -3.91 2.19
CA MET A 54 -11.15 -3.06 1.93
C MET A 54 -11.13 -2.61 0.48
N VAL A 55 -10.86 -1.33 0.25
CA VAL A 55 -10.80 -0.74 -1.09
C VAL A 55 -9.39 -0.21 -1.33
N ASN A 56 -8.79 -0.66 -2.42
CA ASN A 56 -7.43 -0.26 -2.82
C ASN A 56 -7.40 0.18 -4.28
N ILE A 57 -6.64 1.25 -4.52
CA ILE A 57 -6.35 1.77 -5.86
C ILE A 57 -4.85 1.97 -5.96
N ASP A 58 -4.21 1.28 -6.90
CA ASP A 58 -2.76 1.34 -7.09
C ASP A 58 -2.37 2.02 -8.40
N GLY A 59 -1.25 2.75 -8.36
CA GLY A 59 -0.64 3.30 -9.56
C GLY A 59 0.01 2.25 -10.45
N THR A 60 0.68 1.26 -9.84
CA THR A 60 1.38 0.20 -10.57
C THR A 60 0.79 -1.20 -10.35
N GLY A 61 -0.14 -1.33 -9.43
CA GLY A 61 -0.82 -2.60 -9.14
C GLY A 61 -0.08 -3.55 -8.22
N ASN A 62 1.14 -3.24 -7.81
CA ASN A 62 1.97 -4.15 -7.01
C ASN A 62 1.42 -4.41 -5.61
N ARG A 63 0.86 -3.39 -4.96
CA ARG A 63 0.30 -3.56 -3.60
C ARG A 63 -0.97 -4.37 -3.63
N VAL A 64 -1.85 -4.12 -4.60
CA VAL A 64 -3.07 -4.91 -4.78
C VAL A 64 -2.70 -6.36 -5.09
N ALA A 65 -1.79 -6.59 -6.02
CA ALA A 65 -1.35 -7.94 -6.39
C ALA A 65 -0.80 -8.70 -5.16
N GLY A 66 0.09 -8.07 -4.39
CA GLY A 66 0.67 -8.69 -3.20
C GLY A 66 -0.35 -9.01 -2.11
N SER A 67 -1.42 -8.22 -2.01
CA SER A 67 -2.46 -8.45 -1.00
C SER A 67 -3.37 -9.63 -1.31
N LEU A 68 -3.38 -10.12 -2.56
CA LEU A 68 -4.34 -11.14 -3.00
C LEU A 68 -3.81 -12.57 -2.93
N TYR A 69 -2.53 -12.79 -3.22
CA TYR A 69 -2.03 -14.15 -3.35
C TYR A 69 -0.50 -14.22 -3.23
N GLY A 70 -0.03 -15.36 -2.77
CA GLY A 70 1.39 -15.72 -2.79
C GLY A 70 2.11 -15.62 -1.45
N HIS A 71 1.68 -14.74 -0.59
CA HIS A 71 2.29 -14.58 0.74
C HIS A 71 1.64 -15.52 1.74
N ARG A 72 2.45 -16.02 2.67
CA ARG A 72 1.94 -16.84 3.77
C ARG A 72 1.04 -16.02 4.69
N LYS A 73 1.41 -14.77 4.94
CA LYS A 73 0.60 -13.84 5.73
C LYS A 73 0.65 -12.44 5.13
N VAL A 74 -0.47 -11.77 5.16
CA VAL A 74 -0.59 -10.36 4.77
C VAL A 74 -1.13 -9.59 5.97
N TYR A 75 -0.43 -8.53 6.36
CA TYR A 75 -0.86 -7.63 7.41
C TYR A 75 -1.24 -6.29 6.81
N PHE A 76 -2.46 -5.86 7.09
CA PHE A 76 -2.93 -4.54 6.71
C PHE A 76 -2.79 -3.60 7.90
N VAL A 77 -2.03 -2.52 7.73
CA VAL A 77 -1.83 -1.51 8.76
C VAL A 77 -2.39 -0.20 8.24
N ALA A 78 -3.44 0.30 8.89
CA ALA A 78 -4.12 1.51 8.44
C ALA A 78 -4.48 2.39 9.63
N GLY A 79 -4.40 3.70 9.42
CA GLY A 79 -4.88 4.66 10.39
C GLY A 79 -6.41 4.69 10.43
N ARG A 80 -6.97 5.15 11.55
CA ARG A 80 -8.43 5.28 11.71
C ARG A 80 -9.07 6.18 10.65
N ASN A 81 -8.32 7.11 10.10
CA ASN A 81 -8.79 7.99 9.03
C ASN A 81 -9.16 7.25 7.75
N LYS A 82 -8.79 5.97 7.63
CA LYS A 82 -9.15 5.13 6.49
C LYS A 82 -10.49 4.43 6.66
N ILE A 83 -11.04 4.43 7.87
CA ILE A 83 -12.29 3.74 8.18
C ILE A 83 -13.48 4.58 7.74
N ALA A 84 -14.42 3.96 7.03
CA ALA A 84 -15.66 4.57 6.59
C ALA A 84 -16.86 3.71 7.03
N PRO A 85 -18.04 4.32 7.25
CA PRO A 85 -19.21 3.56 7.72
C PRO A 85 -19.66 2.45 6.80
N THR A 86 -19.56 2.65 5.47
CA THR A 86 -20.06 1.70 4.47
C THR A 86 -19.01 1.44 3.40
N LEU A 87 -19.22 0.38 2.62
CA LEU A 87 -18.38 0.11 1.45
C LEU A 87 -18.42 1.24 0.43
N GLU A 88 -19.58 1.83 0.23
CA GLU A 88 -19.75 2.97 -0.69
C GLU A 88 -18.90 4.16 -0.24
N ASP A 89 -18.92 4.49 1.03
CA ASP A 89 -18.10 5.57 1.60
C ASP A 89 -16.61 5.23 1.52
N ALA A 90 -16.23 3.98 1.75
CA ALA A 90 -14.85 3.55 1.63
C ALA A 90 -14.35 3.66 0.18
N ALA A 91 -15.17 3.29 -0.79
CA ALA A 91 -14.86 3.44 -2.21
C ALA A 91 -14.73 4.91 -2.61
N HIS A 92 -15.64 5.76 -2.11
CA HIS A 92 -15.56 7.21 -2.34
C HIS A 92 -14.26 7.79 -1.81
N ARG A 93 -13.87 7.41 -0.59
CA ARG A 93 -12.62 7.84 0.00
C ARG A 93 -11.41 7.40 -0.83
N ALA A 94 -11.39 6.16 -1.29
CA ALA A 94 -10.30 5.64 -2.10
C ALA A 94 -10.15 6.39 -3.41
N ARG A 95 -11.26 6.67 -4.09
CA ARG A 95 -11.26 7.35 -5.39
C ARG A 95 -11.00 8.84 -5.29
N ASN A 96 -11.54 9.50 -4.28
CA ASN A 96 -11.62 10.96 -4.25
C ASN A 96 -10.71 11.61 -3.19
N VAL A 97 -10.16 10.84 -2.26
CA VAL A 97 -9.28 11.36 -1.19
C VAL A 97 -7.92 10.69 -1.23
N ALA A 98 -7.87 9.38 -0.99
CA ALA A 98 -6.59 8.67 -0.84
C ALA A 98 -5.82 8.53 -2.16
N ALA A 99 -6.46 8.04 -3.22
CA ALA A 99 -5.80 7.82 -4.50
C ALA A 99 -5.37 9.13 -5.18
N PRO A 100 -6.20 10.18 -5.25
CA PRO A 100 -5.77 11.46 -5.80
C PRO A 100 -4.58 12.06 -5.07
N LYS A 101 -4.59 12.04 -3.74
CA LYS A 101 -3.47 12.56 -2.94
C LYS A 101 -2.19 11.77 -3.18
N ASN A 102 -2.28 10.46 -3.26
CA ASN A 102 -1.13 9.60 -3.51
C ASN A 102 -0.57 9.79 -4.92
N ALA A 103 -1.43 9.83 -5.94
CA ALA A 103 -1.03 10.06 -7.31
C ALA A 103 -0.38 11.44 -7.50
N ALA A 104 -0.95 12.48 -6.91
CA ALA A 104 -0.40 13.82 -6.96
C ALA A 104 0.97 13.89 -6.27
N ARG A 105 1.14 13.24 -5.12
CA ARG A 105 2.41 13.18 -4.39
C ARG A 105 3.51 12.53 -5.22
N HIS A 106 3.18 11.53 -6.02
CA HIS A 106 4.13 10.84 -6.91
C HIS A 106 4.20 11.47 -8.30
N GLN A 107 3.50 12.59 -8.53
CA GLN A 107 3.46 13.31 -9.80
C GLN A 107 2.89 12.45 -10.95
N TYR A 108 2.00 11.52 -10.63
CA TYR A 108 1.30 10.74 -11.64
C TYR A 108 0.20 11.59 -12.31
N LYS A 109 0.14 11.53 -13.63
CA LYS A 109 -0.90 12.23 -14.40
C LYS A 109 -2.09 11.29 -14.62
N THR A 110 -2.76 10.93 -13.54
CA THR A 110 -3.94 10.06 -13.60
C THR A 110 -5.22 10.91 -13.58
N PRO A 111 -6.35 10.40 -14.08
CA PRO A 111 -7.62 11.14 -14.03
C PRO A 111 -7.99 11.59 -12.61
N CYS A 112 -7.75 10.76 -11.60
CA CYS A 112 -8.09 11.10 -10.22
C CYS A 112 -7.20 12.19 -9.64
N ALA A 113 -5.98 12.38 -10.16
CA ALA A 113 -5.06 13.43 -9.68
C ALA A 113 -5.34 14.78 -10.34
N VAL A 114 -5.89 14.82 -11.56
CA VAL A 114 -6.16 16.07 -12.31
C VAL A 114 -7.62 16.51 -12.24
N HIS A 115 -8.49 15.70 -11.70
CA HIS A 115 -9.89 15.99 -11.45
C HIS A 115 -10.21 15.87 -9.98
#